data_dc3d0fa524135db99e8282cc377d6cd2
#
_entry.id   dc3d0fa524135db99e8282cc377d6cd2
#
_cell.length_a   1.000
_cell.length_b   1.000
_cell.length_c   1.000
_cell.angle_alpha   90.00
_cell.angle_beta   90.00
_cell.angle_gamma   90.00
#
_symmetry.space_group_name_H-M   'P 1'
#
loop_
_entity.id
_entity.type
_entity.pdbx_description
1 polymer ?
#
loop_
_entity_poly.entity_id
_entity_poly.type
_entity_poly.pdbx_seq_one_letter_code
_entity_poly.pdbx_strand_id
1 'polypeptide(L)' 'MKKYTISKIDGRYQYIEDKINSYNNTNATNKKEAIKIAKNDIINNGGGSLKIKKLDGKFQEERTYPKSIDPIKSKG' A
#
# COMPACT_ATOMS: atom_id res chain seq x y z
N MET A 1 14.82 1.92 -0.77
CA MET A 1 13.41 1.94 -0.30
C MET A 1 12.55 1.16 -1.26
N LYS A 2 11.70 0.29 -0.73
CA LYS A 2 10.80 -0.48 -1.58
C LYS A 2 9.67 0.41 -2.09
N LYS A 3 9.20 0.12 -3.27
CA LYS A 3 8.11 0.87 -3.87
C LYS A 3 6.97 -0.07 -4.22
N TYR A 4 5.78 0.36 -3.91
CA TYR A 4 4.58 -0.42 -4.12
C TYR A 4 3.56 0.39 -4.89
N THR A 5 2.66 -0.28 -5.59
CA THR A 5 1.56 0.36 -6.30
C THR A 5 0.28 -0.40 -5.98
N ILE A 6 -0.76 0.33 -5.59
CA ILE A 6 -2.06 -0.27 -5.34
C ILE A 6 -3.04 0.19 -6.40
N SER A 7 -3.83 -0.74 -6.91
CA SER A 7 -4.83 -0.44 -7.93
C SER A 7 -6.02 -1.39 -7.78
N LYS A 8 -7.12 -1.03 -8.41
CA LYS A 8 -8.31 -1.89 -8.39
C LYS A 8 -8.30 -2.75 -9.64
N ILE A 9 -8.31 -4.06 -9.46
CA ILE A 9 -8.28 -5.03 -10.55
C ILE A 9 -9.44 -5.99 -10.35
N ASP A 10 -10.32 -6.09 -11.36
CA ASP A 10 -11.48 -7.00 -11.30
C ASP A 10 -12.31 -6.79 -10.04
N GLY A 11 -12.56 -5.56 -9.68
CA GLY A 11 -13.41 -5.23 -8.55
C GLY A 11 -12.76 -5.32 -7.18
N ARG A 12 -11.50 -5.68 -7.13
CA ARG A 12 -10.79 -5.81 -5.86
C ARG A 12 -9.50 -5.02 -5.89
N TYR A 13 -9.13 -4.48 -4.76
CA TYR A 13 -7.87 -3.77 -4.66
C TYR A 13 -6.72 -4.74 -4.45
N GLN A 14 -5.67 -4.55 -5.23
CA GLN A 14 -4.46 -5.36 -5.13
C GLN A 14 -3.26 -4.43 -5.15
N TYR A 15 -2.18 -4.85 -4.54
CA TYR A 15 -0.95 -4.08 -4.58
C TYR A 15 0.22 -4.98 -4.96
N ILE A 16 1.23 -4.36 -5.56
CA ILE A 16 2.40 -5.08 -6.04
C ILE A 16 3.65 -4.29 -5.69
N GLU A 17 4.70 -5.00 -5.31
CA GLU A 17 6.01 -4.38 -5.15
C GLU A 17 6.64 -4.25 -6.52
N ASP A 18 7.19 -3.07 -6.83
CA ASP A 18 7.62 -2.75 -8.18
C ASP A 18 8.62 -3.73 -8.81
N LYS A 19 9.44 -4.36 -8.03
CA LYS A 19 10.43 -5.28 -8.56
C LYS A 19 9.97 -6.73 -8.57
N ILE A 20 8.80 -7.00 -8.07
CA ILE A 20 8.26 -8.36 -7.95
C ILE A 20 6.93 -8.40 -8.67
N ASN A 21 6.81 -9.24 -9.67
CA ASN A 21 5.57 -9.32 -10.44
C ASN A 21 4.53 -10.21 -9.78
N SER A 22 4.32 -10.03 -8.51
CA SER A 22 3.36 -10.82 -7.76
C SER A 22 2.41 -9.90 -7.04
N TYR A 23 1.13 -9.95 -7.40
CA TYR A 23 0.13 -9.12 -6.78
C TYR A 23 -0.32 -9.69 -5.45
N ASN A 24 -0.52 -8.81 -4.48
CA ASN A 24 -1.09 -9.18 -3.20
C ASN A 24 -2.52 -8.69 -3.16
N ASN A 25 -3.44 -9.62 -3.01
CA ASN A 25 -4.86 -9.30 -3.00
C ASN A 25 -5.26 -8.88 -1.58
N THR A 26 -5.84 -7.69 -1.46
CA THR A 26 -6.25 -7.20 -0.14
C THR A 26 -7.61 -7.74 0.28
N ASN A 27 -8.39 -8.29 -0.67
CA ASN A 27 -9.76 -8.69 -0.42
C ASN A 27 -10.65 -7.54 0.02
N ALA A 28 -10.19 -6.32 -0.15
CA ALA A 28 -10.96 -5.15 0.22
C ALA A 28 -11.75 -4.65 -0.97
N THR A 29 -12.96 -4.17 -0.72
CA THR A 29 -13.81 -3.62 -1.77
C THR A 29 -13.80 -2.11 -1.78
N ASN A 30 -13.23 -1.48 -0.75
CA ASN A 30 -13.11 -0.04 -0.75
C ASN A 30 -11.65 0.38 -0.58
N LYS A 31 -11.36 1.57 -1.09
CA LYS A 31 -9.99 2.06 -1.12
C LYS A 31 -9.39 2.23 0.28
N LYS A 32 -10.17 2.72 1.22
CA LYS A 32 -9.68 3.00 2.56
C LYS A 32 -9.16 1.74 3.23
N GLU A 33 -9.91 0.66 3.15
CA GLU A 33 -9.50 -0.62 3.74
C GLU A 33 -8.28 -1.18 3.02
N ALA A 34 -8.27 -1.07 1.69
CA ALA A 34 -7.17 -1.58 0.90
C ALA A 34 -5.86 -0.87 1.25
N ILE A 35 -5.91 0.44 1.40
CA ILE A 35 -4.72 1.22 1.74
C ILE A 35 -4.24 0.83 3.13
N LYS A 36 -5.15 0.60 4.06
CA LYS A 36 -4.78 0.20 5.42
C LYS A 36 -4.06 -1.13 5.42
N ILE A 37 -4.56 -2.09 4.66
CA ILE A 37 -3.94 -3.41 4.56
C ILE A 37 -2.56 -3.31 3.94
N ALA A 38 -2.44 -2.58 2.84
CA ALA A 38 -1.16 -2.40 2.17
C ALA A 38 -0.17 -1.67 3.08
N LYS A 39 -0.62 -0.64 3.79
CA LYS A 39 0.22 0.10 4.71
C LYS A 39 0.82 -0.80 5.77
N ASN A 40 0.00 -1.64 6.39
CA ASN A 40 0.48 -2.53 7.44
C ASN A 40 1.53 -3.49 6.91
N ASP A 41 1.29 -4.04 5.72
CA ASP A 41 2.23 -4.96 5.12
C ASP A 41 3.55 -4.27 4.77
N ILE A 42 3.46 -3.07 4.20
CA ILE A 42 4.65 -2.31 3.85
C ILE A 42 5.50 -1.99 5.08
N ILE A 43 4.86 -1.56 6.15
CA ILE A 43 5.57 -1.25 7.39
C ILE A 43 6.21 -2.51 7.97
N ASN A 44 5.50 -3.62 7.95
CA ASN A 44 6.03 -4.88 8.47
C ASN A 44 7.18 -5.42 7.63
N ASN A 45 7.28 -5.00 6.38
CA ASN A 45 8.35 -5.45 5.50
C ASN A 45 9.47 -4.42 5.34
N GLY A 46 9.60 -3.51 6.26
CA GLY A 46 10.73 -2.59 6.26
C GLY A 46 10.43 -1.19 5.76
N GLY A 47 9.16 -0.88 5.53
CA GLY A 47 8.76 0.43 5.05
C GLY A 47 8.89 0.56 3.55
N GLY A 48 8.42 1.66 3.01
CA GLY A 48 8.51 1.92 1.58
C GLY A 48 7.51 2.99 1.17
N SER A 49 7.37 3.19 -0.14
CA SER A 49 6.38 4.13 -0.65
C SER A 49 5.26 3.37 -1.36
N LEU A 50 4.07 3.92 -1.30
CA LEU A 50 2.89 3.34 -1.91
C LEU A 50 2.27 4.37 -2.85
N LYS A 51 2.21 4.03 -4.13
CA LYS A 51 1.52 4.84 -5.12
C LYS A 51 0.09 4.33 -5.22
N ILE A 52 -0.86 5.25 -5.19
CA ILE A 52 -2.27 4.90 -5.23
C ILE A 52 -2.84 5.32 -6.57
N LYS A 53 -3.38 4.37 -7.30
CA LYS A 53 -3.95 4.64 -8.61
C LYS A 53 -5.45 4.83 -8.54
N LYS A 54 -5.96 5.68 -9.43
CA LYS A 54 -7.40 5.82 -9.63
C LYS A 54 -7.87 4.71 -10.53
N LEU A 55 -9.19 4.59 -10.67
CA LEU A 55 -9.77 3.57 -11.54
C LEU A 55 -9.37 3.73 -13.00
N ASP A 56 -9.05 4.96 -13.42
CA ASP A 56 -8.64 5.21 -14.80
C ASP A 56 -7.16 4.92 -15.04
N GLY A 57 -6.45 4.42 -14.04
CA GLY A 57 -5.04 4.09 -14.16
C GLY A 57 -4.08 5.20 -13.84
N LYS A 58 -4.58 6.40 -13.60
CA LYS A 58 -3.70 7.52 -13.25
C LYS A 58 -3.38 7.50 -11.78
N PHE A 59 -2.21 8.04 -11.43
CA PHE A 59 -1.83 8.11 -10.02
C PHE A 59 -2.64 9.18 -9.32
N GLN A 60 -3.14 8.84 -8.14
CA GLN A 60 -3.87 9.76 -7.30
C GLN A 60 -2.96 10.43 -6.30
N GLU A 61 -2.12 9.65 -5.64
CA GLU A 61 -1.20 10.17 -4.64
C GLU A 61 -0.12 9.14 -4.35
N GLU A 62 0.91 9.55 -3.65
CA GLU A 62 1.95 8.66 -3.19
C GLU A 62 2.14 8.91 -1.70
N ARG A 63 2.23 7.85 -0.93
CA ARG A 63 2.47 7.93 0.52
C ARG A 63 3.74 7.17 0.85
N THR A 64 4.51 7.70 1.80
CA THR A 64 5.72 7.06 2.25
C THR A 64 5.52 6.59 3.68
N TYR A 65 5.86 5.35 3.94
CA TYR A 65 5.70 4.76 5.26
C TYR A 65 7.06 4.40 5.84
N PRO A 66 7.24 4.59 7.14
CA PRO A 66 8.52 4.28 7.78
C PRO A 66 8.71 2.79 7.91
N LYS A 67 9.93 2.40 8.25
CA LYS A 67 10.29 1.01 8.46
C LYS A 67 9.42 0.36 9.52
N SER A 68 9.05 1.12 10.53
CA SER A 68 8.14 0.62 11.54
C SER A 68 7.52 1.81 12.23
N ILE A 69 6.32 1.60 12.76
CA ILE A 69 5.68 2.61 13.58
C ILE A 69 5.83 2.16 15.01
N ASP A 70 6.48 2.99 15.81
CA ASP A 70 6.66 2.68 17.21
C ASP A 70 5.54 3.35 18.00
N PRO A 71 4.59 2.61 18.49
CA PRO A 71 3.46 3.20 19.19
C PRO A 71 3.87 3.89 20.49
N ILE A 72 4.98 3.51 21.04
CA ILE A 72 5.41 4.15 22.26
C ILE A 72 5.84 5.56 22.00
N LYS A 73 6.49 5.75 20.86
CA LYS A 73 6.91 7.10 20.54
C LYS A 73 5.75 7.93 20.13
N SER A 74 4.74 7.31 19.63
CA SER A 74 3.63 8.09 19.20
C SER A 74 2.90 8.71 20.36
N LYS A 75 3.20 8.27 21.55
CA LYS A 75 2.64 8.82 22.61
C LYS A 75 3.47 9.81 23.04
N GLY A 76 4.24 9.74 22.41
CA GLY A 76 5.14 10.86 22.74
C GLY A 76 5.12 10.56 23.57
#